data_7d6754f631fa11bcd9b4f524f14a4e65
#
_entry.id   7d6754f631fa11bcd9b4f524f14a4e65
#
_cell.length_a   1.000
_cell.length_b   1.000
_cell.length_c   1.000
_cell.angle_alpha   90.00
_cell.angle_beta   90.00
_cell.angle_gamma   90.00
#
_symmetry.space_group_name_H-M   'P 1'
#
loop_
_entity.id
_entity.type
_entity.pdbx_description
1 polymer ?
#
loop_
_entity_poly.entity_id
_entity_poly.type
_entity_poly.pdbx_seq_one_letter_code
_entity_poly.pdbx_strand_id
1 'polypeptide(L)'
;MQTSEQIEIRIYNPHVEPTLIYLPGLHGDWTLIGGFRRALGSRARFVEVVYPRTLTWSLEQYAQAIETALERHGISHGWLLGESFGSQLVWALAARKTFRFDGFIFAGGFVPHPLPWAVPLAEWLVGNIPDPLLSCTTFVYAKLLRVRYRRSTDVLETIAEFLGRRTDLDRRAVKHRLRLIRENDLCAVAERTSGPVFMLSGLWDPIVIWGPVRRWMRQRCPGLREFKILPGADHNVLGTASKEAADVILNWVDVRTNPSKVNPSEV
;
A
#
# COMPACT_ATOMS: atom_id res chain seq x y z
N MET A 1 -20.87 6.34 21.60
CA MET A 1 -20.37 4.98 21.37
C MET A 1 -18.92 5.09 20.94
N GLN A 2 -17.96 4.66 21.75
CA GLN A 2 -16.59 4.45 21.30
C GLN A 2 -16.64 3.30 20.29
N THR A 3 -16.45 3.60 19.01
CA THR A 3 -16.15 2.57 18.01
C THR A 3 -14.86 1.91 18.48
N SER A 4 -14.91 0.61 18.78
CA SER A 4 -13.73 -0.15 19.18
C SER A 4 -12.67 0.05 18.09
N GLU A 5 -11.47 0.55 18.47
CA GLU A 5 -10.34 0.67 17.56
C GLU A 5 -9.86 -0.75 17.20
N GLN A 6 -10.40 -1.31 16.12
CA GLN A 6 -10.07 -2.66 15.66
C GLN A 6 -9.70 -2.65 14.18
N ILE A 7 -8.80 -3.55 13.80
CA ILE A 7 -8.53 -3.89 12.41
C ILE A 7 -9.72 -4.70 11.88
N GLU A 8 -10.24 -4.29 10.73
CA GLU A 8 -11.24 -5.06 10.00
C GLU A 8 -10.55 -5.81 8.85
N ILE A 9 -11.02 -7.02 8.56
CA ILE A 9 -10.50 -7.88 7.48
C ILE A 9 -11.64 -8.18 6.51
N ARG A 10 -11.37 -8.04 5.21
CA ARG A 10 -12.26 -8.44 4.12
C ARG A 10 -11.54 -9.47 3.27
N ILE A 11 -12.16 -10.63 3.03
CA ILE A 11 -11.54 -11.74 2.32
C ILE A 11 -12.32 -12.03 1.04
N TYR A 12 -11.60 -12.15 -0.05
CA TYR A 12 -12.11 -12.59 -1.36
C TYR A 12 -11.40 -13.88 -1.74
N ASN A 13 -12.13 -14.81 -2.37
CA ASN A 13 -11.63 -16.12 -2.80
C ASN A 13 -10.93 -16.90 -1.66
N PRO A 14 -11.61 -17.22 -0.55
CA PRO A 14 -10.98 -17.69 0.69
C PRO A 14 -10.20 -19.01 0.57
N HIS A 15 -10.41 -19.78 -0.49
CA HIS A 15 -9.80 -21.11 -0.71
C HIS A 15 -8.78 -21.13 -1.85
N VAL A 16 -8.38 -19.96 -2.37
CA VAL A 16 -7.45 -19.82 -3.49
C VAL A 16 -6.07 -19.42 -2.98
N GLU A 17 -5.04 -20.01 -3.53
CA GLU A 17 -3.65 -19.58 -3.35
C GLU A 17 -3.12 -18.98 -4.67
N PRO A 18 -2.17 -18.04 -4.57
CA PRO A 18 -1.52 -17.49 -3.38
C PRO A 18 -2.41 -16.53 -2.58
N THR A 19 -2.06 -16.32 -1.29
CA THR A 19 -2.71 -15.31 -0.45
C THR A 19 -1.98 -13.96 -0.55
N LEU A 20 -2.69 -12.91 -0.96
CA LEU A 20 -2.22 -11.52 -0.99
C LEU A 20 -2.91 -10.72 0.13
N ILE A 21 -2.13 -10.17 1.06
CA ILE A 21 -2.60 -9.38 2.20
C ILE A 21 -2.31 -7.91 1.92
N TYR A 22 -3.34 -7.15 1.58
CA TYR A 22 -3.24 -5.75 1.21
C TYR A 22 -3.31 -4.84 2.43
N LEU A 23 -2.30 -3.98 2.55
CA LEU A 23 -2.14 -2.94 3.55
C LEU A 23 -2.28 -1.56 2.86
N PRO A 24 -3.38 -0.84 3.08
CA PRO A 24 -3.67 0.40 2.37
C PRO A 24 -2.74 1.55 2.73
N GLY A 25 -2.78 2.60 1.91
CA GLY A 25 -2.07 3.85 2.13
C GLY A 25 -2.63 4.68 3.29
N LEU A 26 -2.37 5.99 3.26
CA LEU A 26 -2.81 6.94 4.30
C LEU A 26 -4.32 6.95 4.53
N HIS A 27 -5.12 6.62 3.52
CA HIS A 27 -6.58 6.56 3.61
C HIS A 27 -7.08 5.42 4.52
N GLY A 28 -6.35 4.30 4.60
CA GLY A 28 -6.58 3.23 5.55
C GLY A 28 -7.68 2.22 5.18
N ASP A 29 -8.17 2.23 3.95
CA ASP A 29 -9.21 1.32 3.47
C ASP A 29 -9.00 0.90 2.00
N TRP A 30 -9.95 0.17 1.42
CA TRP A 30 -9.92 -0.44 0.09
C TRP A 30 -10.44 0.47 -1.04
N THR A 31 -10.86 1.70 -0.76
CA THR A 31 -11.65 2.51 -1.71
C THR A 31 -10.91 2.88 -2.99
N LEU A 32 -9.59 2.80 -3.01
CA LEU A 32 -8.78 3.14 -4.19
C LEU A 32 -8.38 1.95 -5.06
N ILE A 33 -8.71 0.70 -4.66
CA ILE A 33 -8.21 -0.51 -5.34
C ILE A 33 -9.31 -1.41 -5.93
N GLY A 34 -10.52 -0.90 -6.11
CA GLY A 34 -11.62 -1.68 -6.66
C GLY A 34 -11.31 -2.29 -8.04
N GLY A 35 -10.64 -1.54 -8.91
CA GLY A 35 -10.16 -2.02 -10.21
C GLY A 35 -9.14 -3.15 -10.10
N PHE A 36 -8.18 -3.00 -9.20
CA PHE A 36 -7.15 -4.02 -8.94
C PHE A 36 -7.78 -5.33 -8.43
N ARG A 37 -8.70 -5.23 -7.47
CA ARG A 37 -9.44 -6.40 -6.96
C ARG A 37 -10.21 -7.12 -8.08
N ARG A 38 -10.90 -6.38 -8.96
CA ARG A 38 -11.56 -6.97 -10.15
C ARG A 38 -10.55 -7.63 -11.10
N ALA A 39 -9.41 -6.99 -11.31
CA ALA A 39 -8.36 -7.52 -12.17
C ALA A 39 -7.69 -8.77 -11.60
N LEU A 40 -7.57 -8.91 -10.30
CA LEU A 40 -7.14 -10.17 -9.66
C LEU A 40 -8.14 -11.31 -9.93
N GLY A 41 -9.44 -11.01 -9.93
CA GLY A 41 -10.49 -12.01 -10.15
C GLY A 41 -10.43 -13.15 -9.14
N SER A 42 -10.41 -14.39 -9.63
CA SER A 42 -10.27 -15.61 -8.82
C SER A 42 -8.86 -16.18 -8.77
N ARG A 43 -7.83 -15.40 -9.17
CA ARG A 43 -6.46 -15.91 -9.30
C ARG A 43 -5.65 -15.89 -7.99
N ALA A 44 -6.18 -15.28 -6.93
CA ALA A 44 -5.56 -15.22 -5.62
C ALA A 44 -6.61 -15.09 -4.51
N ARG A 45 -6.31 -15.56 -3.31
CA ARG A 45 -6.99 -15.15 -2.10
C ARG A 45 -6.56 -13.72 -1.79
N PHE A 46 -7.51 -12.81 -1.79
CA PHE A 46 -7.21 -11.40 -1.54
C PHE A 46 -7.79 -10.95 -0.21
N VAL A 47 -6.91 -10.48 0.67
CA VAL A 47 -7.22 -10.06 2.03
C VAL A 47 -7.00 -8.56 2.13
N GLU A 48 -8.06 -7.78 2.29
CA GLU A 48 -7.99 -6.33 2.50
C GLU A 48 -8.01 -6.02 4.00
N VAL A 49 -6.98 -5.34 4.46
CA VAL A 49 -6.90 -4.82 5.82
C VAL A 49 -7.48 -3.41 5.85
N VAL A 50 -8.33 -3.12 6.85
CA VAL A 50 -8.89 -1.79 7.08
C VAL A 50 -8.44 -1.28 8.44
N TYR A 51 -7.81 -0.12 8.46
CA TYR A 51 -7.31 0.45 9.70
C TYR A 51 -8.40 1.23 10.44
N PRO A 52 -8.43 1.17 11.78
CA PRO A 52 -9.24 2.08 12.56
C PRO A 52 -8.79 3.52 12.38
N ARG A 53 -9.71 4.46 12.61
CA ARG A 53 -9.41 5.90 12.60
C ARG A 53 -8.77 6.34 13.92
N THR A 54 -7.80 5.55 14.41
CA THR A 54 -7.05 5.86 15.63
C THR A 54 -6.13 7.07 15.44
N LEU A 55 -5.91 7.79 16.53
CA LEU A 55 -5.01 8.95 16.58
C LEU A 55 -3.83 8.72 17.52
N THR A 56 -3.68 7.51 18.06
CA THR A 56 -2.74 7.18 19.14
C THR A 56 -1.86 5.98 18.86
N TRP A 57 -2.27 5.08 17.96
CA TRP A 57 -1.52 3.86 17.72
C TRP A 57 -0.15 4.11 17.10
N SER A 58 0.88 3.50 17.65
CA SER A 58 2.20 3.39 17.03
C SER A 58 2.19 2.39 15.86
N LEU A 59 3.25 2.37 15.04
CA LEU A 59 3.41 1.34 13.98
C LEU A 59 3.43 -0.07 14.58
N GLU A 60 4.01 -0.25 15.76
CA GLU A 60 4.04 -1.53 16.49
C GLU A 60 2.62 -1.99 16.88
N GLN A 61 1.79 -1.08 17.40
CA GLN A 61 0.41 -1.39 17.76
C GLN A 61 -0.44 -1.72 16.54
N TYR A 62 -0.24 -1.01 15.40
CA TYR A 62 -0.85 -1.40 14.13
C TYR A 62 -0.43 -2.79 13.70
N ALA A 63 0.88 -3.10 13.72
CA ALA A 63 1.40 -4.39 13.31
C ALA A 63 0.85 -5.52 14.16
N GLN A 64 0.85 -5.37 15.49
CA GLN A 64 0.29 -6.34 16.43
C GLN A 64 -1.21 -6.57 16.20
N ALA A 65 -1.98 -5.50 16.00
CA ALA A 65 -3.41 -5.61 15.75
C ALA A 65 -3.72 -6.29 14.42
N ILE A 66 -2.89 -6.05 13.38
CA ILE A 66 -3.01 -6.72 12.07
C ILE A 66 -2.73 -8.21 12.22
N GLU A 67 -1.64 -8.62 12.88
CA GLU A 67 -1.32 -10.03 13.12
C GLU A 67 -2.48 -10.73 13.86
N THR A 68 -2.95 -10.14 14.95
CA THR A 68 -4.09 -10.68 15.71
C THR A 68 -5.36 -10.81 14.86
N ALA A 69 -5.60 -9.85 13.96
CA ALA A 69 -6.76 -9.91 13.07
C ALA A 69 -6.59 -11.01 12.00
N LEU A 70 -5.41 -11.18 11.42
CA LEU A 70 -5.11 -12.25 10.48
C LEU A 70 -5.27 -13.64 11.12
N GLU A 71 -4.72 -13.83 12.31
CA GLU A 71 -4.83 -15.07 13.08
C GLU A 71 -6.30 -15.45 13.38
N ARG A 72 -7.11 -14.47 13.81
CA ARG A 72 -8.56 -14.67 14.06
C ARG A 72 -9.32 -15.12 12.81
N HIS A 73 -8.84 -14.76 11.62
CA HIS A 73 -9.45 -15.17 10.35
C HIS A 73 -8.78 -16.43 9.75
N GLY A 74 -7.92 -17.12 10.51
CA GLY A 74 -7.25 -18.34 10.07
C GLY A 74 -6.24 -18.12 8.94
N ILE A 75 -5.68 -16.90 8.84
CA ILE A 75 -4.66 -16.57 7.86
C ILE A 75 -3.31 -16.73 8.54
N SER A 76 -2.58 -17.79 8.19
CA SER A 76 -1.31 -18.17 8.82
C SER A 76 -0.07 -17.77 8.02
N HIS A 77 -0.22 -17.45 6.72
CA HIS A 77 0.86 -17.02 5.83
C HIS A 77 0.32 -16.24 4.63
N GLY A 78 1.20 -15.59 3.89
CA GLY A 78 0.87 -14.89 2.65
C GLY A 78 1.88 -13.82 2.28
N TRP A 79 1.65 -13.20 1.12
CA TRP A 79 2.40 -12.06 0.61
C TRP A 79 1.82 -10.76 1.16
N LEU A 80 2.66 -9.91 1.77
CA LEU A 80 2.26 -8.57 2.16
C LEU A 80 2.34 -7.62 0.98
N LEU A 81 1.23 -7.00 0.62
CA LEU A 81 1.14 -5.96 -0.41
C LEU A 81 0.88 -4.61 0.26
N GLY A 82 1.95 -3.83 0.45
CA GLY A 82 1.86 -2.50 1.08
C GLY A 82 1.79 -1.38 0.05
N GLU A 83 0.74 -0.56 0.12
CA GLU A 83 0.60 0.63 -0.70
C GLU A 83 0.99 1.88 0.09
N SER A 84 1.91 2.71 -0.42
CA SER A 84 2.27 4.00 0.18
C SER A 84 2.60 3.87 1.69
N PHE A 85 1.82 4.49 2.60
CA PHE A 85 1.94 4.32 4.06
C PHE A 85 1.89 2.84 4.48
N GLY A 86 1.13 1.99 3.79
CA GLY A 86 1.11 0.55 4.03
C GLY A 86 2.49 -0.09 3.99
N SER A 87 3.46 0.49 3.25
CA SER A 87 4.85 0.02 3.26
C SER A 87 5.50 0.12 4.64
N GLN A 88 5.17 1.15 5.44
CA GLN A 88 5.67 1.29 6.81
C GLN A 88 5.15 0.17 7.72
N LEU A 89 3.90 -0.23 7.51
CA LEU A 89 3.31 -1.34 8.27
C LEU A 89 3.85 -2.69 7.81
N VAL A 90 4.16 -2.88 6.53
CA VAL A 90 4.88 -4.07 6.05
C VAL A 90 6.22 -4.20 6.76
N TRP A 91 7.02 -3.14 6.84
CA TRP A 91 8.30 -3.17 7.54
C TRP A 91 8.15 -3.35 9.04
N ALA A 92 7.12 -2.76 9.67
CA ALA A 92 6.81 -2.98 11.08
C ALA A 92 6.46 -4.46 11.37
N LEU A 93 5.64 -5.08 10.51
CA LEU A 93 5.33 -6.51 10.58
C LEU A 93 6.58 -7.39 10.39
N ALA A 94 7.43 -7.05 9.41
CA ALA A 94 8.68 -7.76 9.16
C ALA A 94 9.65 -7.70 10.36
N ALA A 95 9.64 -6.59 11.12
CA ALA A 95 10.45 -6.42 12.33
C ALA A 95 10.04 -7.37 13.45
N ARG A 96 8.75 -7.69 13.55
CA ARG A 96 8.19 -8.53 14.63
C ARG A 96 8.56 -10.01 14.51
N LYS A 97 8.68 -10.54 13.28
CA LYS A 97 9.01 -11.96 13.00
C LYS A 97 8.06 -13.00 13.64
N THR A 98 6.85 -12.58 13.99
CA THR A 98 5.84 -13.41 14.65
C THR A 98 4.95 -14.11 13.65
N PHE A 99 4.72 -13.50 12.48
CA PHE A 99 3.91 -14.04 11.40
C PHE A 99 4.81 -14.52 10.24
N ARG A 100 4.40 -15.59 9.56
CA ARG A 100 5.12 -16.12 8.40
C ARG A 100 4.70 -15.38 7.13
N PHE A 101 5.59 -14.59 6.57
CA PHE A 101 5.38 -13.94 5.27
C PHE A 101 6.11 -14.70 4.16
N ASP A 102 5.44 -14.90 3.02
CA ASP A 102 6.02 -15.52 1.83
C ASP A 102 6.93 -14.52 1.10
N GLY A 103 6.67 -13.24 1.26
CA GLY A 103 7.46 -12.11 0.77
C GLY A 103 6.71 -10.79 0.86
N PHE A 104 7.34 -9.75 0.31
CA PHE A 104 6.90 -8.37 0.43
C PHE A 104 6.78 -7.73 -0.95
N ILE A 105 5.64 -7.08 -1.20
CA ILE A 105 5.34 -6.34 -2.42
C ILE A 105 4.95 -4.92 -2.03
N PHE A 106 5.53 -3.93 -2.69
CA PHE A 106 5.27 -2.53 -2.43
C PHE A 106 4.74 -1.83 -3.68
N ALA A 107 3.59 -1.19 -3.58
CA ALA A 107 3.00 -0.36 -4.62
C ALA A 107 3.10 1.11 -4.21
N GLY A 108 3.93 1.90 -4.91
CA GLY A 108 4.24 3.28 -4.51
C GLY A 108 4.81 3.38 -3.08
N GLY A 109 5.48 2.30 -2.62
CA GLY A 109 6.01 2.19 -1.26
C GLY A 109 7.44 2.72 -1.14
N PHE A 110 7.91 2.83 0.11
CA PHE A 110 9.23 3.33 0.45
C PHE A 110 9.71 2.76 1.80
N VAL A 111 10.99 2.94 2.10
CA VAL A 111 11.56 2.74 3.45
C VAL A 111 11.78 4.12 4.06
N PRO A 112 12.85 4.87 3.77
CA PRO A 112 12.83 6.31 4.02
C PRO A 112 12.02 7.00 2.92
N HIS A 113 11.20 7.99 3.29
CA HIS A 113 10.49 8.79 2.30
C HIS A 113 11.49 9.56 1.41
N PRO A 114 11.34 9.53 0.07
CA PRO A 114 12.34 10.11 -0.84
C PRO A 114 12.47 11.63 -0.71
N LEU A 115 11.46 12.30 -0.15
CA LEU A 115 11.42 13.73 0.14
C LEU A 115 11.12 13.92 1.64
N PRO A 116 12.14 13.85 2.53
CA PRO A 116 11.90 13.91 3.99
C PRO A 116 11.20 15.21 4.44
N TRP A 117 11.48 16.33 3.78
CA TRP A 117 10.87 17.63 4.07
C TRP A 117 9.37 17.71 3.68
N ALA A 118 8.94 16.88 2.72
CA ALA A 118 7.56 16.90 2.24
C ALA A 118 6.57 16.28 3.26
N VAL A 119 7.04 15.34 4.08
CA VAL A 119 6.18 14.66 5.07
C VAL A 119 5.72 15.63 6.17
N PRO A 120 6.59 16.39 6.87
CA PRO A 120 6.14 17.37 7.86
C PRO A 120 5.33 18.50 7.23
N LEU A 121 5.63 18.90 5.99
CA LEU A 121 4.82 19.88 5.27
C LEU A 121 3.41 19.35 5.01
N ALA A 122 3.27 18.11 4.55
CA ALA A 122 1.98 17.46 4.34
C ALA A 122 1.20 17.30 5.66
N GLU A 123 1.88 16.90 6.76
CA GLU A 123 1.29 16.81 8.09
C GLU A 123 0.73 18.17 8.55
N TRP A 124 1.50 19.24 8.33
CA TRP A 124 1.08 20.61 8.67
C TRP A 124 -0.10 21.07 7.81
N LEU A 125 -0.04 20.86 6.49
CA LEU A 125 -1.10 21.23 5.57
C LEU A 125 -2.42 20.52 5.93
N VAL A 126 -2.37 19.20 6.08
CA VAL A 126 -3.55 18.40 6.47
C VAL A 126 -4.10 18.85 7.82
N GLY A 127 -3.24 19.28 8.75
CA GLY A 127 -3.67 19.73 10.08
C GLY A 127 -4.23 21.14 10.17
N ASN A 128 -3.85 22.04 9.26
CA ASN A 128 -4.10 23.49 9.42
C ASN A 128 -4.91 24.12 8.28
N ILE A 129 -5.02 23.46 7.11
CA ILE A 129 -5.86 24.00 6.03
C ILE A 129 -7.34 23.88 6.44
N PRO A 130 -8.13 24.95 6.34
CA PRO A 130 -9.57 24.91 6.57
C PRO A 130 -10.28 23.91 5.65
N ASP A 131 -11.30 23.21 6.17
CA ASP A 131 -12.04 22.18 5.41
C ASP A 131 -12.55 22.62 4.03
N PRO A 132 -13.08 23.84 3.83
CA PRO A 132 -13.49 24.28 2.50
C PRO A 132 -12.33 24.35 1.51
N LEU A 133 -11.14 24.79 1.97
CA LEU A 133 -9.96 24.90 1.11
C LEU A 133 -9.35 23.54 0.82
N LEU A 134 -9.31 22.64 1.80
CA LEU A 134 -8.87 21.26 1.62
C LEU A 134 -9.81 20.52 0.65
N SER A 135 -11.11 20.72 0.78
CA SER A 135 -12.11 20.18 -0.14
C SER A 135 -11.91 20.72 -1.56
N CYS A 136 -11.59 22.00 -1.70
CA CYS A 136 -11.29 22.62 -2.99
C CYS A 136 -10.03 22.01 -3.63
N THR A 137 -8.93 21.84 -2.87
CA THR A 137 -7.69 21.20 -3.39
C THR A 137 -7.94 19.75 -3.79
N THR A 138 -8.68 19.01 -2.99
CA THR A 138 -9.07 17.62 -3.28
C THR A 138 -9.96 17.56 -4.51
N PHE A 139 -10.89 18.51 -4.67
CA PHE A 139 -11.76 18.60 -5.85
C PHE A 139 -10.95 18.92 -7.12
N VAL A 140 -10.01 19.87 -7.05
CA VAL A 140 -9.12 20.21 -8.18
C VAL A 140 -8.28 19.00 -8.57
N TYR A 141 -7.68 18.31 -7.60
CA TYR A 141 -6.92 17.08 -7.85
C TYR A 141 -7.81 15.99 -8.49
N ALA A 142 -8.97 15.75 -7.93
CA ALA A 142 -9.94 14.82 -8.51
C ALA A 142 -10.36 15.19 -9.95
N LYS A 143 -10.50 16.50 -10.24
CA LYS A 143 -10.79 16.99 -11.59
C LYS A 143 -9.63 16.73 -12.55
N LEU A 144 -8.39 16.94 -12.12
CA LEU A 144 -7.19 16.60 -12.90
C LEU A 144 -7.11 15.11 -13.19
N LEU A 145 -7.35 14.27 -12.19
CA LEU A 145 -7.40 12.82 -12.36
C LEU A 145 -8.54 12.41 -13.32
N ARG A 146 -9.73 13.02 -13.22
CA ARG A 146 -10.83 12.76 -14.17
C ARG A 146 -10.46 13.10 -15.61
N VAL A 147 -9.73 14.19 -15.84
CA VAL A 147 -9.25 14.55 -17.19
C VAL A 147 -8.21 13.54 -17.68
N ARG A 148 -7.25 13.18 -16.83
CA ARG A 148 -6.17 12.21 -17.16
C ARG A 148 -6.74 10.82 -17.45
N TYR A 149 -7.66 10.35 -16.62
CA TYR A 149 -8.24 8.99 -16.69
C TYR A 149 -9.65 8.98 -17.27
N ARG A 150 -10.04 10.00 -18.07
CA ARG A 150 -11.40 10.19 -18.64
C ARG A 150 -11.93 8.97 -19.42
N ARG A 151 -11.06 8.08 -19.86
CA ARG A 151 -11.41 6.87 -20.61
C ARG A 151 -11.50 5.61 -19.72
N SER A 152 -11.25 5.75 -18.42
CA SER A 152 -11.30 4.64 -17.46
C SER A 152 -12.44 4.86 -16.48
N THR A 153 -13.57 4.23 -16.73
CA THR A 153 -14.76 4.29 -15.83
C THR A 153 -14.44 3.81 -14.43
N ASP A 154 -13.65 2.75 -14.31
CA ASP A 154 -13.23 2.17 -13.04
C ASP A 154 -12.47 3.17 -12.16
N VAL A 155 -11.56 3.93 -12.75
CA VAL A 155 -10.78 4.95 -12.02
C VAL A 155 -11.69 6.09 -11.56
N LEU A 156 -12.64 6.50 -12.42
CA LEU A 156 -13.58 7.58 -12.10
C LEU A 156 -14.54 7.19 -10.98
N GLU A 157 -15.07 5.97 -10.98
CA GLU A 157 -15.91 5.42 -9.91
C GLU A 157 -15.14 5.35 -8.59
N THR A 158 -13.91 4.84 -8.62
CA THR A 158 -13.00 4.76 -7.48
C THR A 158 -12.75 6.14 -6.85
N ILE A 159 -12.50 7.17 -7.67
CA ILE A 159 -12.31 8.54 -7.19
C ILE A 159 -13.61 9.08 -6.55
N ALA A 160 -14.75 8.83 -7.14
CA ALA A 160 -16.03 9.30 -6.61
C ALA A 160 -16.36 8.63 -5.26
N GLU A 161 -16.17 7.32 -5.15
CA GLU A 161 -16.34 6.57 -3.90
C GLU A 161 -15.39 7.08 -2.81
N PHE A 162 -14.11 7.26 -3.14
CA PHE A 162 -13.11 7.78 -2.22
C PHE A 162 -13.51 9.14 -1.64
N LEU A 163 -13.93 10.09 -2.49
CA LEU A 163 -14.30 11.42 -2.04
C LEU A 163 -15.58 11.43 -1.19
N GLY A 164 -16.57 10.62 -1.56
CA GLY A 164 -17.87 10.57 -0.88
C GLY A 164 -17.82 9.97 0.52
N ARG A 165 -16.74 9.28 0.89
CA ARG A 165 -16.61 8.57 2.17
C ARG A 165 -15.71 9.29 3.20
N ARG A 166 -15.09 10.43 2.86
CA ARG A 166 -14.15 11.12 3.75
C ARG A 166 -14.85 11.98 4.80
N THR A 167 -14.37 11.88 6.02
CA THR A 167 -14.83 12.62 7.20
C THR A 167 -13.69 13.39 7.84
N ASP A 168 -13.98 14.31 8.77
CA ASP A 168 -12.94 14.97 9.56
C ASP A 168 -12.07 13.97 10.35
N LEU A 169 -12.68 12.89 10.85
CA LEU A 169 -11.91 11.86 11.56
C LEU A 169 -10.92 11.14 10.63
N ASP A 170 -11.28 10.91 9.35
CA ASP A 170 -10.34 10.37 8.35
C ASP A 170 -9.17 11.33 8.14
N ARG A 171 -9.42 12.64 8.05
CA ARG A 171 -8.40 13.67 7.95
C ARG A 171 -7.42 13.64 9.14
N ARG A 172 -7.95 13.56 10.35
CA ARG A 172 -7.13 13.48 11.58
C ARG A 172 -6.31 12.17 11.62
N ALA A 173 -6.89 11.06 11.18
CA ALA A 173 -6.17 9.79 11.07
C ALA A 173 -5.06 9.85 10.01
N VAL A 174 -5.28 10.50 8.87
CA VAL A 174 -4.23 10.76 7.85
C VAL A 174 -3.09 11.58 8.44
N LYS A 175 -3.40 12.67 9.18
CA LYS A 175 -2.39 13.47 9.88
C LYS A 175 -1.55 12.62 10.84
N HIS A 176 -2.21 11.76 11.62
CA HIS A 176 -1.52 10.86 12.54
C HIS A 176 -0.59 9.88 11.80
N ARG A 177 -1.03 9.28 10.69
CA ARG A 177 -0.20 8.37 9.88
C ARG A 177 0.97 9.07 9.21
N LEU A 178 0.83 10.34 8.80
CA LEU A 178 1.95 11.17 8.33
C LEU A 178 2.98 11.39 9.43
N ARG A 179 2.52 11.64 10.67
CA ARG A 179 3.41 11.72 11.84
C ARG A 179 4.18 10.43 12.05
N LEU A 180 3.52 9.26 11.94
CA LEU A 180 4.19 7.97 12.06
C LEU A 180 5.28 7.77 11.00
N ILE A 181 5.07 8.21 9.76
CA ILE A 181 6.13 8.20 8.72
C ILE A 181 7.33 9.05 9.15
N ARG A 182 7.09 10.22 9.73
CA ARG A 182 8.14 11.15 10.14
C ARG A 182 8.94 10.66 11.35
N GLU A 183 8.28 10.02 12.29
CA GLU A 183 8.85 9.66 13.60
C GLU A 183 9.50 8.28 13.64
N ASN A 184 9.35 7.45 12.59
CA ASN A 184 9.88 6.08 12.58
C ASN A 184 10.94 5.91 11.48
N ASP A 185 12.01 5.19 11.83
CA ASP A 185 13.04 4.74 10.90
C ASP A 185 13.05 3.21 10.84
N LEU A 186 12.69 2.68 9.67
CA LEU A 186 12.63 1.25 9.39
C LEU A 186 13.78 0.79 8.46
N CYS A 187 14.78 1.62 8.22
CA CYS A 187 15.91 1.31 7.34
C CYS A 187 16.64 0.04 7.78
N ALA A 188 16.92 -0.10 9.07
CA ALA A 188 17.61 -1.28 9.61
C ALA A 188 16.80 -2.59 9.44
N VAL A 189 15.48 -2.52 9.36
CA VAL A 189 14.63 -3.69 9.07
C VAL A 189 14.79 -4.11 7.62
N ALA A 190 14.68 -3.16 6.69
CA ALA A 190 14.83 -3.43 5.26
C ALA A 190 16.25 -3.93 4.91
N GLU A 191 17.29 -3.37 5.54
CA GLU A 191 18.70 -3.76 5.36
C GLU A 191 18.98 -5.21 5.81
N ARG A 192 18.22 -5.72 6.77
CA ARG A 192 18.35 -7.11 7.27
C ARG A 192 17.38 -8.08 6.61
N THR A 193 16.48 -7.59 5.76
CA THR A 193 15.48 -8.43 5.10
C THR A 193 16.11 -9.19 3.94
N SER A 194 16.21 -10.52 4.04
CA SER A 194 16.69 -11.42 2.99
C SER A 194 15.57 -12.08 2.18
N GLY A 195 14.36 -12.11 2.71
CA GLY A 195 13.17 -12.59 2.02
C GLY A 195 12.87 -11.81 0.74
N PRO A 196 12.07 -12.36 -0.19
CA PRO A 196 11.82 -11.71 -1.48
C PRO A 196 11.04 -10.39 -1.33
N VAL A 197 11.59 -9.34 -1.91
CA VAL A 197 11.02 -7.99 -1.95
C VAL A 197 10.83 -7.57 -3.39
N PHE A 198 9.63 -7.15 -3.75
CA PHE A 198 9.26 -6.62 -5.05
C PHE A 198 8.70 -5.21 -4.92
N MET A 199 9.04 -4.34 -5.86
CA MET A 199 8.56 -2.97 -5.87
C MET A 199 7.88 -2.60 -7.19
N LEU A 200 6.73 -1.96 -7.09
CA LEU A 200 5.95 -1.43 -8.19
C LEU A 200 5.75 0.07 -7.99
N SER A 201 6.12 0.87 -8.96
CA SER A 201 5.98 2.33 -8.89
C SER A 201 5.36 2.88 -10.16
N GLY A 202 4.59 3.95 -10.05
CA GLY A 202 4.12 4.70 -11.20
C GLY A 202 5.22 5.62 -11.74
N LEU A 203 5.33 5.72 -13.06
CA LEU A 203 6.27 6.67 -13.67
C LEU A 203 5.95 8.13 -13.29
N TRP A 204 4.67 8.42 -13.14
CA TRP A 204 4.13 9.75 -12.86
C TRP A 204 3.76 9.96 -11.39
N ASP A 205 4.41 9.22 -10.47
CA ASP A 205 4.20 9.38 -9.04
C ASP A 205 4.82 10.70 -8.54
N PRO A 206 4.00 11.70 -8.13
CA PRO A 206 4.51 12.99 -7.66
C PRO A 206 4.80 12.98 -6.15
N ILE A 207 4.42 11.93 -5.43
CA ILE A 207 4.49 11.84 -3.97
C ILE A 207 5.70 11.02 -3.56
N VAL A 208 5.81 9.79 -4.07
CA VAL A 208 6.92 8.88 -3.83
C VAL A 208 7.77 8.77 -5.09
N ILE A 209 8.73 9.68 -5.23
CA ILE A 209 9.59 9.72 -6.43
C ILE A 209 10.41 8.43 -6.52
N TRP A 210 10.13 7.62 -7.53
CA TRP A 210 10.67 6.27 -7.69
C TRP A 210 12.20 6.21 -7.85
N GLY A 211 12.83 7.23 -8.42
CA GLY A 211 14.28 7.22 -8.68
C GLY A 211 15.13 7.09 -7.41
N PRO A 212 15.01 8.00 -6.42
CA PRO A 212 15.66 7.86 -5.11
C PRO A 212 15.28 6.57 -4.38
N VAL A 213 14.00 6.16 -4.39
CA VAL A 213 13.56 4.92 -3.75
C VAL A 213 14.25 3.71 -4.38
N ARG A 214 14.27 3.61 -5.73
CA ARG A 214 14.95 2.53 -6.46
C ARG A 214 16.43 2.47 -6.12
N ARG A 215 17.10 3.63 -6.07
CA ARG A 215 18.52 3.71 -5.73
C ARG A 215 18.77 3.18 -4.32
N TRP A 216 17.99 3.66 -3.35
CA TRP A 216 18.10 3.22 -1.95
C TRP A 216 17.87 1.71 -1.81
N MET A 217 16.78 1.21 -2.38
CA MET A 217 16.43 -0.22 -2.30
C MET A 217 17.50 -1.11 -2.92
N ARG A 218 18.05 -0.74 -4.09
CA ARG A 218 19.12 -1.51 -4.74
C ARG A 218 20.41 -1.55 -3.92
N GLN A 219 20.70 -0.49 -3.19
CA GLN A 219 21.93 -0.38 -2.41
C GLN A 219 21.83 -1.00 -1.03
N ARG A 220 20.62 -1.03 -0.44
CA ARG A 220 20.45 -1.30 0.98
C ARG A 220 19.54 -2.49 1.31
N CYS A 221 18.68 -2.94 0.41
CA CYS A 221 17.76 -4.04 0.67
C CYS A 221 18.23 -5.34 -0.04
N PRO A 222 18.88 -6.28 0.66
CA PRO A 222 19.39 -7.51 0.04
C PRO A 222 18.27 -8.43 -0.47
N GLY A 223 17.07 -8.28 0.07
CA GLY A 223 15.86 -9.00 -0.37
C GLY A 223 15.29 -8.53 -1.69
N LEU A 224 15.69 -7.36 -2.21
CA LEU A 224 15.12 -6.81 -3.45
C LEU A 224 15.38 -7.75 -4.64
N ARG A 225 14.30 -8.19 -5.30
CA ARG A 225 14.35 -9.04 -6.49
C ARG A 225 14.06 -8.23 -7.77
N GLU A 226 13.01 -7.42 -7.74
CA GLU A 226 12.65 -6.59 -8.88
C GLU A 226 12.10 -5.23 -8.43
N PHE A 227 12.38 -4.19 -9.24
CA PHE A 227 11.79 -2.87 -9.14
C PHE A 227 11.21 -2.48 -10.49
N LYS A 228 9.90 -2.56 -10.62
CA LYS A 228 9.17 -2.29 -11.86
C LYS A 228 8.50 -0.91 -11.83
N ILE A 229 8.57 -0.22 -12.97
CA ILE A 229 7.93 1.09 -13.17
C ILE A 229 6.85 0.92 -14.21
N LEU A 230 5.61 1.31 -13.87
CA LEU A 230 4.49 1.31 -14.80
C LEU A 230 4.33 2.69 -15.47
N PRO A 231 4.49 2.79 -16.81
CA PRO A 231 4.48 4.08 -17.51
C PRO A 231 3.16 4.83 -17.42
N GLY A 232 2.04 4.11 -17.31
CA GLY A 232 0.68 4.67 -17.24
C GLY A 232 0.21 5.06 -15.84
N ALA A 233 0.94 4.65 -14.80
CA ALA A 233 0.53 4.81 -13.40
C ALA A 233 1.05 6.10 -12.75
N ASP A 234 0.32 6.56 -11.74
CA ASP A 234 0.73 7.58 -10.78
C ASP A 234 0.98 6.95 -9.39
N HIS A 235 0.82 7.73 -8.31
CA HIS A 235 1.03 7.25 -6.94
C HIS A 235 0.08 6.10 -6.55
N ASN A 236 -1.19 6.15 -6.98
CA ASN A 236 -2.15 5.07 -6.78
C ASN A 236 -1.98 4.00 -7.88
N VAL A 237 -0.85 3.31 -7.86
CA VAL A 237 -0.47 2.32 -8.89
C VAL A 237 -1.53 1.25 -9.08
N LEU A 238 -2.07 0.72 -7.98
CA LEU A 238 -3.09 -0.34 -8.00
C LEU A 238 -4.42 0.14 -8.55
N GLY A 239 -4.76 1.41 -8.34
CA GLY A 239 -6.00 2.00 -8.85
C GLY A 239 -5.89 2.46 -10.31
N THR A 240 -4.76 3.05 -10.70
CA THR A 240 -4.59 3.71 -12.00
C THR A 240 -4.05 2.81 -13.11
N ALA A 241 -3.35 1.72 -12.74
CA ALA A 241 -2.87 0.69 -13.65
C ALA A 241 -3.30 -0.72 -13.19
N SER A 242 -4.55 -0.86 -12.77
CA SER A 242 -5.09 -2.00 -12.06
C SER A 242 -4.78 -3.35 -12.72
N LYS A 243 -5.02 -3.49 -14.02
CA LYS A 243 -4.81 -4.75 -14.75
C LYS A 243 -3.31 -5.08 -14.85
N GLU A 244 -2.50 -4.10 -15.27
CA GLU A 244 -1.06 -4.30 -15.43
C GLU A 244 -0.39 -4.60 -14.07
N ALA A 245 -0.81 -3.90 -12.99
CA ALA A 245 -0.33 -4.17 -11.64
C ALA A 245 -0.71 -5.58 -11.17
N ALA A 246 -1.95 -6.03 -11.43
CA ALA A 246 -2.39 -7.38 -11.07
C ALA A 246 -1.59 -8.46 -11.81
N ASP A 247 -1.38 -8.30 -13.10
CA ASP A 247 -0.63 -9.27 -13.90
C ASP A 247 0.85 -9.34 -13.46
N VAL A 248 1.47 -8.21 -13.17
CA VAL A 248 2.85 -8.15 -12.64
C VAL A 248 2.95 -8.83 -11.28
N ILE A 249 2.06 -8.49 -10.34
CA ILE A 249 2.08 -9.03 -8.97
C ILE A 249 1.84 -10.55 -9.00
N LEU A 250 0.87 -11.02 -9.76
CA LEU A 250 0.60 -12.45 -9.89
C LEU A 250 1.79 -13.21 -10.48
N ASN A 251 2.46 -12.64 -11.48
CA ASN A 251 3.67 -13.26 -12.02
C ASN A 251 4.78 -13.39 -10.96
N TRP A 252 4.95 -12.39 -10.09
CA TRP A 252 5.94 -12.44 -9.01
C TRP A 252 5.66 -13.54 -7.97
N VAL A 253 4.39 -13.70 -7.60
CA VAL A 253 4.01 -14.69 -6.59
C VAL A 253 3.95 -16.10 -7.16
N ASP A 254 3.51 -16.29 -8.44
CA ASP A 254 3.44 -17.58 -9.11
C ASP A 254 4.82 -18.22 -9.38
N VAL A 255 5.80 -17.42 -9.80
CA VAL A 255 7.18 -17.90 -10.03
C VAL A 255 7.79 -18.49 -8.76
N ARG A 256 7.41 -17.97 -7.59
CA ARG A 256 7.91 -18.46 -6.30
C ARG A 256 7.17 -19.66 -5.76
N THR A 257 5.88 -19.77 -6.02
CA THR A 257 5.08 -20.94 -5.64
C THR A 257 5.33 -22.13 -6.56
N ASN A 258 5.83 -21.90 -7.79
CA ASN A 258 6.13 -22.95 -8.77
C ASN A 258 7.48 -22.69 -9.48
N PRO A 259 8.63 -23.08 -8.84
CA PRO A 259 9.98 -22.86 -9.38
C PRO A 259 10.24 -23.48 -10.78
N SER A 260 9.40 -24.42 -11.21
CA SER A 260 9.51 -25.03 -12.54
C SER A 260 9.11 -24.13 -13.70
N LYS A 261 8.57 -22.91 -13.44
CA LYS A 261 8.20 -21.92 -14.45
C LYS A 261 9.29 -20.89 -14.75
N VAL A 262 10.47 -21.01 -14.16
CA VAL A 262 11.61 -20.11 -14.46
C VAL A 262 12.16 -20.47 -15.84
N ASN A 263 11.98 -19.57 -16.80
CA ASN A 263 12.56 -19.69 -18.13
C ASN A 263 14.08 -19.47 -18.01
N PRO A 264 14.97 -20.43 -18.39
CA PRO A 264 16.42 -20.31 -18.19
C PRO A 264 17.11 -19.23 -19.02
N SER A 265 16.36 -18.50 -19.85
CA SER A 265 16.91 -17.52 -20.81
C SER A 265 16.89 -16.06 -20.33
N GLU A 266 16.54 -15.77 -19.06
CA GLU A 266 16.49 -14.39 -18.52
C GLU A 266 17.37 -14.18 -17.26
N VAL A 267 18.42 -14.99 -17.07
CA VAL A 267 19.43 -14.80 -16.02
C VAL A 267 20.67 -14.14 -16.61
#